data_162ec9e3716ba0c20738d56acd81b871
#
_entry.id   162ec9e3716ba0c20738d56acd81b871
#
_cell.length_a   1.000
_cell.length_b   1.000
_cell.length_c   1.000
_cell.angle_alpha   90.00
_cell.angle_beta   90.00
_cell.angle_gamma   90.00
#
_symmetry.space_group_name_H-M   'P 1'
#
loop_
_entity.id
_entity.type
_entity.pdbx_description
1 polymer ?
#
loop_
_entity_poly.entity_id
_entity_poly.type
_entity_poly.pdbx_seq_one_letter_code
_entity_poly.pdbx_strand_id
1 'polypeptide(L)'
;MISAVPFRWLGLLAFSMVPLAVLAAPAGKGGATPGFMRGVNISHWLSQNHAARPYGADWFTEEDVAWIAAQGFDHIRYPVDGRLWLKLDGTLDAERMKPLTTALAWTRAKGLGAILDMHFLPGADFNNDARDTRVFEDEALMAKVATFWGRVARVYADHGPYLRFELLNEAVAQQNDQLNTFHRVMLAAVRESNATRVVYVGSNRWNGFSTVNDLKIPADPNVAVTLHFYEPMVFTHQRAGWVEFKPTMPAVQFPGKVPDLTGHVPAGGWAMNSSLRELTVAEIDEAFAKVAAWAAEHAKGREIHIGEFGVYQPADDASKLRWLEAVRQACARHGFGWAVWDYQGGFAVRAPDGSGTAVLKGLFPR
;
A
#
# COMPACT_ATOMS: atom_id res chain seq x y z
N MET A 1 20.16 -23.72 -64.85
CA MET A 1 19.51 -24.79 -64.08
C MET A 1 19.51 -24.37 -62.64
N ILE A 2 18.39 -23.82 -62.14
CA ILE A 2 18.23 -23.31 -60.80
C ILE A 2 17.45 -24.36 -60.02
N SER A 3 18.09 -24.92 -59.00
CA SER A 3 17.50 -25.94 -58.12
C SER A 3 16.69 -25.26 -57.02
N ALA A 4 15.42 -25.57 -56.89
CA ALA A 4 14.50 -25.13 -55.87
C ALA A 4 14.65 -26.01 -54.62
N VAL A 5 14.80 -25.37 -53.43
CA VAL A 5 14.77 -26.01 -52.12
C VAL A 5 13.37 -25.91 -51.55
N PRO A 6 12.75 -27.00 -51.03
CA PRO A 6 11.41 -26.96 -50.50
C PRO A 6 11.38 -26.42 -49.06
N PHE A 7 10.43 -25.50 -48.82
CA PHE A 7 10.08 -24.93 -47.54
C PHE A 7 9.43 -26.04 -46.67
N ARG A 8 10.02 -26.35 -45.51
CA ARG A 8 9.46 -27.21 -44.49
C ARG A 8 8.57 -26.38 -43.54
N TRP A 9 7.32 -26.80 -43.43
CA TRP A 9 6.34 -26.32 -42.45
C TRP A 9 6.83 -26.65 -41.04
N LEU A 10 7.02 -25.62 -40.19
CA LEU A 10 7.12 -25.77 -38.72
C LEU A 10 5.72 -25.93 -38.13
N GLY A 11 5.52 -27.06 -37.45
CA GLY A 11 4.28 -27.37 -36.80
C GLY A 11 4.00 -26.41 -35.63
N LEU A 12 2.77 -25.91 -35.54
CA LEU A 12 2.21 -25.24 -34.37
C LEU A 12 2.19 -26.23 -33.21
N LEU A 13 2.98 -25.99 -32.19
CA LEU A 13 2.83 -26.59 -30.87
C LEU A 13 1.59 -25.95 -30.20
N ALA A 14 0.50 -26.68 -30.16
CA ALA A 14 -0.67 -26.34 -29.36
C ALA A 14 -0.30 -26.47 -27.87
N PHE A 15 -0.14 -25.36 -27.19
CA PHE A 15 -0.06 -25.33 -25.73
C PHE A 15 -1.43 -25.68 -25.17
N SER A 16 -1.58 -26.88 -24.62
CA SER A 16 -2.74 -27.24 -23.81
C SER A 16 -2.75 -26.41 -22.53
N MET A 17 -3.65 -25.43 -22.47
CA MET A 17 -3.99 -24.74 -21.23
C MET A 17 -4.70 -25.74 -20.32
N VAL A 18 -4.05 -26.16 -19.26
CA VAL A 18 -4.73 -26.81 -18.13
C VAL A 18 -5.52 -25.70 -17.43
N PRO A 19 -6.84 -25.77 -17.33
CA PRO A 19 -7.60 -24.76 -16.61
C PRO A 19 -7.27 -24.88 -15.12
N LEU A 20 -6.70 -23.80 -14.54
CA LEU A 20 -6.66 -23.62 -13.11
C LEU A 20 -8.11 -23.58 -12.64
N ALA A 21 -8.58 -24.59 -11.92
CA ALA A 21 -9.88 -24.57 -11.27
C ALA A 21 -9.81 -23.51 -10.15
N VAL A 22 -10.10 -22.27 -10.50
CA VAL A 22 -10.38 -21.21 -9.53
C VAL A 22 -11.70 -21.60 -8.88
N LEU A 23 -11.69 -21.91 -7.59
CA LEU A 23 -12.89 -22.01 -6.78
C LEU A 23 -13.58 -20.64 -6.83
N ALA A 24 -14.50 -20.47 -7.77
CA ALA A 24 -15.35 -19.29 -7.85
C ALA A 24 -16.20 -19.26 -6.58
N ALA A 25 -15.95 -18.30 -5.70
CA ALA A 25 -16.85 -18.03 -4.59
C ALA A 25 -18.22 -17.66 -5.16
N PRO A 26 -19.33 -18.17 -4.61
CA PRO A 26 -20.67 -17.90 -5.13
C PRO A 26 -20.92 -16.39 -5.14
N ALA A 27 -21.47 -15.90 -6.23
CA ALA A 27 -21.90 -14.51 -6.39
C ALA A 27 -22.94 -14.18 -5.31
N GLY A 28 -22.50 -13.57 -4.22
CA GLY A 28 -23.38 -13.04 -3.16
C GLY A 28 -24.26 -11.95 -3.75
N LYS A 29 -25.52 -11.91 -3.35
CA LYS A 29 -26.52 -10.87 -3.70
C LYS A 29 -25.89 -9.50 -3.47
N GLY A 30 -26.02 -8.59 -4.43
CA GLY A 30 -25.37 -7.29 -4.49
C GLY A 30 -25.46 -6.48 -3.20
N GLY A 31 -24.39 -6.50 -2.42
CA GLY A 31 -24.17 -5.56 -1.32
C GLY A 31 -23.72 -4.21 -1.89
N ALA A 32 -24.01 -3.14 -1.16
CA ALA A 32 -23.48 -1.82 -1.50
C ALA A 32 -21.97 -1.86 -1.66
N THR A 33 -21.42 -1.10 -2.63
CA THR A 33 -19.96 -0.97 -2.79
C THR A 33 -19.38 -0.36 -1.53
N PRO A 34 -18.34 -0.97 -0.90
CA PRO A 34 -17.69 -0.41 0.29
C PRO A 34 -17.20 1.02 0.07
N GLY A 35 -17.23 1.83 1.13
CA GLY A 35 -16.92 3.26 1.03
C GLY A 35 -15.45 3.61 0.86
N PHE A 36 -14.52 2.72 1.15
CA PHE A 36 -13.05 2.93 1.13
C PHE A 36 -12.59 4.21 1.86
N MET A 37 -13.30 4.54 2.95
CA MET A 37 -13.03 5.75 3.73
C MET A 37 -12.21 5.47 4.99
N ARG A 38 -12.31 4.29 5.59
CA ARG A 38 -11.69 3.96 6.88
C ARG A 38 -11.13 2.55 6.85
N GLY A 39 -9.85 2.43 6.54
CA GLY A 39 -9.18 1.16 6.37
C GLY A 39 -8.11 0.86 7.41
N VAL A 40 -7.60 -0.37 7.34
CA VAL A 40 -6.45 -0.84 8.11
C VAL A 40 -5.54 -1.68 7.24
N ASN A 41 -4.23 -1.54 7.43
CA ASN A 41 -3.21 -2.35 6.76
C ASN A 41 -2.94 -3.65 7.53
N ILE A 42 -2.86 -4.77 6.82
CA ILE A 42 -2.41 -6.05 7.38
C ILE A 42 -0.92 -6.21 7.10
N SER A 43 -0.11 -5.54 7.92
CA SER A 43 1.35 -5.60 7.82
C SER A 43 1.92 -6.96 8.23
N HIS A 44 3.16 -7.27 7.83
CA HIS A 44 3.96 -8.39 8.31
C HIS A 44 3.29 -9.79 8.15
N TRP A 45 2.33 -9.91 7.25
CA TRP A 45 1.69 -11.17 6.91
C TRP A 45 2.12 -11.68 5.53
N LEU A 46 1.70 -11.00 4.45
CA LEU A 46 2.03 -11.39 3.07
C LEU A 46 3.17 -10.54 2.49
N SER A 47 3.64 -9.54 3.23
CA SER A 47 4.83 -8.74 2.95
C SER A 47 5.62 -8.50 4.23
N GLN A 48 6.87 -8.05 4.12
CA GLN A 48 7.74 -7.68 5.25
C GLN A 48 7.88 -8.80 6.30
N ASN A 49 7.69 -10.05 5.87
CA ASN A 49 7.72 -11.20 6.76
C ASN A 49 9.18 -11.54 7.08
N HIS A 50 9.56 -11.36 8.33
CA HIS A 50 10.85 -11.82 8.82
C HIS A 50 10.86 -13.35 8.91
N ALA A 51 12.02 -13.98 8.67
CA ALA A 51 12.22 -15.43 8.69
C ALA A 51 11.71 -16.13 9.99
N ALA A 52 11.51 -15.36 11.07
CA ALA A 52 10.96 -15.85 12.33
C ALA A 52 9.43 -16.03 12.35
N ARG A 53 8.72 -15.53 11.33
CA ARG A 53 7.26 -15.70 11.19
C ARG A 53 6.96 -16.17 9.78
N PRO A 54 7.08 -17.47 9.50
CA PRO A 54 6.67 -17.99 8.19
C PRO A 54 5.19 -17.68 7.97
N TYR A 55 4.79 -17.53 6.69
CA TYR A 55 3.40 -17.33 6.24
C TYR A 55 2.47 -18.43 6.83
N GLY A 56 2.18 -18.34 8.13
CA GLY A 56 1.25 -19.25 8.80
C GLY A 56 -0.18 -18.85 8.49
N ALA A 57 -1.02 -19.85 8.23
CA ALA A 57 -2.45 -19.66 8.09
C ALA A 57 -3.07 -18.98 9.33
N ASP A 58 -2.38 -19.05 10.46
CA ASP A 58 -2.86 -18.59 11.77
C ASP A 58 -2.54 -17.13 12.08
N TRP A 59 -1.76 -16.43 11.22
CA TRP A 59 -1.39 -15.03 11.47
C TRP A 59 -2.56 -14.07 11.27
N PHE A 60 -3.41 -14.32 10.28
CA PHE A 60 -4.60 -13.53 9.98
C PHE A 60 -5.75 -14.46 9.62
N THR A 61 -6.87 -14.32 10.29
CA THR A 61 -7.99 -15.26 10.28
C THR A 61 -9.32 -14.57 9.93
N GLU A 62 -10.38 -15.35 9.74
CA GLU A 62 -11.73 -14.81 9.56
C GLU A 62 -12.22 -14.03 10.78
N GLU A 63 -11.79 -14.42 11.98
CA GLU A 63 -12.13 -13.72 13.23
C GLU A 63 -11.48 -12.33 13.28
N ASP A 64 -10.27 -12.18 12.73
CA ASP A 64 -9.61 -10.88 12.61
C ASP A 64 -10.39 -9.95 11.66
N VAL A 65 -10.86 -10.46 10.53
CA VAL A 65 -11.72 -9.69 9.60
C VAL A 65 -13.02 -9.30 10.28
N ALA A 66 -13.62 -10.18 11.06
CA ALA A 66 -14.85 -9.89 11.82
C ALA A 66 -14.58 -8.81 12.90
N TRP A 67 -13.46 -8.88 13.60
CA TRP A 67 -13.04 -7.86 14.55
C TRP A 67 -12.86 -6.50 13.90
N ILE A 68 -12.15 -6.43 12.76
CA ILE A 68 -11.93 -5.21 11.98
C ILE A 68 -13.27 -4.58 11.59
N ALA A 69 -14.19 -5.36 11.06
CA ALA A 69 -15.53 -4.90 10.70
C ALA A 69 -16.29 -4.33 11.92
N ALA A 70 -16.21 -5.01 13.06
CA ALA A 70 -16.86 -4.60 14.31
C ALA A 70 -16.31 -3.29 14.89
N GLN A 71 -15.06 -2.91 14.57
CA GLN A 71 -14.50 -1.61 14.98
C GLN A 71 -14.96 -0.44 14.09
N GLY A 72 -15.63 -0.70 12.95
CA GLY A 72 -16.13 0.33 12.05
C GLY A 72 -15.21 0.68 10.88
N PHE A 73 -14.20 -0.14 10.61
CA PHE A 73 -13.48 -0.10 9.35
C PHE A 73 -14.38 -0.54 8.18
N ASP A 74 -14.19 0.03 7.01
CA ASP A 74 -14.96 -0.29 5.80
C ASP A 74 -14.12 -0.99 4.72
N HIS A 75 -12.78 -1.04 4.88
CA HIS A 75 -11.91 -1.78 3.98
C HIS A 75 -10.60 -2.23 4.66
N ILE A 76 -9.92 -3.16 4.00
CA ILE A 76 -8.61 -3.68 4.41
C ILE A 76 -7.62 -3.51 3.26
N ARG A 77 -6.45 -2.92 3.52
CA ARG A 77 -5.32 -2.92 2.59
C ARG A 77 -4.43 -4.12 2.92
N TYR A 78 -4.12 -4.91 1.91
CA TYR A 78 -3.31 -6.13 1.99
C TYR A 78 -1.97 -5.92 1.29
N PRO A 79 -0.91 -5.52 2.03
CA PRO A 79 0.45 -5.48 1.52
C PRO A 79 0.95 -6.88 1.15
N VAL A 80 1.42 -7.06 -0.09
CA VAL A 80 1.87 -8.35 -0.62
C VAL A 80 3.27 -8.23 -1.23
N ASP A 81 4.11 -9.20 -0.94
CA ASP A 81 5.37 -9.37 -1.65
C ASP A 81 5.16 -10.15 -2.96
N GLY A 82 4.98 -9.41 -4.06
CA GLY A 82 4.75 -9.99 -5.38
C GLY A 82 5.91 -10.84 -5.90
N ARG A 83 7.14 -10.65 -5.37
CA ARG A 83 8.31 -11.49 -5.71
C ARG A 83 8.10 -12.95 -5.33
N LEU A 84 7.34 -13.19 -4.26
CA LEU A 84 7.03 -14.54 -3.76
C LEU A 84 5.95 -15.24 -4.58
N TRP A 85 5.18 -14.50 -5.37
CA TRP A 85 4.13 -15.05 -6.23
C TRP A 85 4.62 -15.43 -7.61
N LEU A 86 5.84 -15.01 -7.99
CA LEU A 86 6.44 -15.26 -9.30
C LEU A 86 7.39 -16.45 -9.22
N LYS A 87 7.08 -17.53 -9.95
CA LYS A 87 7.97 -18.68 -10.11
C LYS A 87 9.08 -18.41 -11.13
N LEU A 88 10.13 -19.22 -11.10
CA LEU A 88 11.28 -19.11 -12.02
C LEU A 88 10.90 -19.21 -13.51
N ASP A 89 9.85 -19.98 -13.83
CA ASP A 89 9.30 -20.11 -15.19
C ASP A 89 8.39 -18.94 -15.60
N GLY A 90 8.25 -17.96 -14.72
CA GLY A 90 7.40 -16.78 -14.93
C GLY A 90 5.91 -17.00 -14.65
N THR A 91 5.48 -18.20 -14.25
CA THR A 91 4.09 -18.46 -13.85
C THR A 91 3.80 -17.97 -12.43
N LEU A 92 2.50 -17.83 -12.07
CA LEU A 92 2.10 -17.48 -10.72
C LEU A 92 2.12 -18.71 -9.81
N ASP A 93 2.53 -18.53 -8.57
CA ASP A 93 2.45 -19.53 -7.52
C ASP A 93 1.08 -19.47 -6.81
N ALA A 94 0.17 -20.35 -7.23
CA ALA A 94 -1.19 -20.40 -6.70
C ALA A 94 -1.23 -20.71 -5.18
N GLU A 95 -0.32 -21.52 -4.67
CA GLU A 95 -0.26 -21.83 -3.23
C GLU A 95 0.14 -20.59 -2.42
N ARG A 96 1.09 -19.80 -2.93
CA ARG A 96 1.49 -18.54 -2.32
C ARG A 96 0.41 -17.46 -2.38
N MET A 97 -0.47 -17.51 -3.37
CA MET A 97 -1.59 -16.57 -3.52
C MET A 97 -2.81 -16.98 -2.67
N LYS A 98 -2.94 -18.27 -2.31
CA LYS A 98 -4.09 -18.82 -1.60
C LYS A 98 -4.47 -18.10 -0.31
N PRO A 99 -3.52 -17.70 0.58
CA PRO A 99 -3.86 -16.97 1.81
C PRO A 99 -4.61 -15.67 1.52
N LEU A 100 -4.14 -14.86 0.56
CA LEU A 100 -4.87 -13.65 0.17
C LEU A 100 -6.25 -13.96 -0.42
N THR A 101 -6.34 -14.95 -1.32
CA THR A 101 -7.63 -15.33 -1.93
C THR A 101 -8.65 -15.72 -0.85
N THR A 102 -8.21 -16.44 0.17
CA THR A 102 -9.05 -16.80 1.32
C THR A 102 -9.47 -15.57 2.12
N ALA A 103 -8.55 -14.68 2.45
CA ALA A 103 -8.85 -13.44 3.17
C ALA A 103 -9.79 -12.51 2.40
N LEU A 104 -9.66 -12.44 1.08
CA LEU A 104 -10.58 -11.69 0.21
C LEU A 104 -12.01 -12.23 0.28
N ALA A 105 -12.18 -13.56 0.41
CA ALA A 105 -13.49 -14.15 0.59
C ALA A 105 -14.10 -13.75 1.94
N TRP A 106 -13.34 -13.78 3.03
CA TRP A 106 -13.79 -13.32 4.36
C TRP A 106 -14.13 -11.82 4.35
N THR A 107 -13.27 -11.01 3.74
CA THR A 107 -13.47 -9.55 3.60
C THR A 107 -14.79 -9.25 2.90
N ARG A 108 -15.03 -9.91 1.76
CA ARG A 108 -16.29 -9.78 1.03
C ARG A 108 -17.50 -10.24 1.84
N ALA A 109 -17.38 -11.37 2.54
CA ALA A 109 -18.47 -11.90 3.38
C ALA A 109 -18.88 -10.95 4.51
N LYS A 110 -17.94 -10.13 5.02
CA LYS A 110 -18.21 -9.08 6.02
C LYS A 110 -18.62 -7.73 5.40
N GLY A 111 -18.78 -7.64 4.08
CA GLY A 111 -19.16 -6.41 3.40
C GLY A 111 -18.07 -5.35 3.35
N LEU A 112 -16.81 -5.71 3.59
CA LEU A 112 -15.67 -4.81 3.54
C LEU A 112 -15.10 -4.73 2.11
N GLY A 113 -14.45 -3.60 1.80
CA GLY A 113 -13.57 -3.44 0.65
C GLY A 113 -12.20 -4.07 0.90
N ALA A 114 -11.48 -4.34 -0.19
CA ALA A 114 -10.11 -4.81 -0.15
C ALA A 114 -9.25 -4.02 -1.13
N ILE A 115 -8.03 -3.66 -0.72
CA ILE A 115 -6.99 -3.13 -1.60
C ILE A 115 -5.86 -4.16 -1.63
N LEU A 116 -5.61 -4.76 -2.80
CA LEU A 116 -4.41 -5.55 -3.04
C LEU A 116 -3.29 -4.57 -3.37
N ASP A 117 -2.37 -4.41 -2.45
CA ASP A 117 -1.17 -3.60 -2.61
C ASP A 117 0.04 -4.48 -2.96
N MET A 118 0.68 -4.19 -4.09
CA MET A 118 1.99 -4.76 -4.37
C MET A 118 3.06 -4.00 -3.60
N HIS A 119 3.36 -4.48 -2.41
CA HIS A 119 4.31 -3.86 -1.50
C HIS A 119 5.74 -3.97 -2.00
N PHE A 120 6.07 -5.11 -2.63
CA PHE A 120 7.34 -5.36 -3.30
C PHE A 120 7.11 -6.03 -4.66
N LEU A 121 7.94 -5.68 -5.63
CA LEU A 121 7.98 -6.29 -6.95
C LEU A 121 9.44 -6.63 -7.33
N PRO A 122 9.66 -7.53 -8.28
CA PRO A 122 11.00 -7.72 -8.82
C PRO A 122 11.58 -6.41 -9.35
N GLY A 123 12.72 -5.98 -8.82
CA GLY A 123 13.33 -4.71 -9.16
C GLY A 123 12.73 -3.48 -8.47
N ALA A 124 11.83 -3.68 -7.50
CA ALA A 124 11.28 -2.63 -6.66
C ALA A 124 11.23 -3.08 -5.20
N ASP A 125 12.30 -2.80 -4.47
CA ASP A 125 12.45 -3.02 -3.03
C ASP A 125 13.28 -1.87 -2.45
N PHE A 126 12.61 -0.97 -1.75
CA PHE A 126 13.19 0.27 -1.24
C PHE A 126 13.25 0.30 0.29
N ASN A 127 12.77 -0.76 0.96
CA ASN A 127 12.76 -0.89 2.41
C ASN A 127 13.98 -1.64 2.97
N ASN A 128 14.91 -2.06 2.11
CA ASN A 128 16.17 -2.66 2.52
C ASN A 128 17.36 -1.76 2.13
N ASP A 129 18.52 -2.02 2.71
CA ASP A 129 19.75 -1.25 2.46
C ASP A 129 20.18 -1.26 0.99
N ALA A 130 19.79 -2.28 0.23
CA ALA A 130 20.15 -2.43 -1.18
C ALA A 130 19.30 -1.58 -2.14
N ARG A 131 18.12 -1.10 -1.73
CA ARG A 131 17.19 -0.26 -2.51
C ARG A 131 17.15 -0.63 -3.99
N ASP A 132 16.49 -1.76 -4.30
CA ASP A 132 16.36 -2.19 -5.69
C ASP A 132 15.33 -1.32 -6.43
N THR A 133 15.78 -0.53 -7.40
CA THR A 133 14.96 0.39 -8.21
C THR A 133 15.02 0.08 -9.69
N ARG A 134 15.61 -1.07 -10.07
CA ARG A 134 15.88 -1.44 -11.46
C ARG A 134 14.63 -1.49 -12.33
N VAL A 135 13.45 -1.77 -11.77
CA VAL A 135 12.21 -1.81 -12.54
C VAL A 135 11.91 -0.50 -13.27
N PHE A 136 12.40 0.63 -12.74
CA PHE A 136 12.20 1.94 -13.35
C PHE A 136 13.22 2.28 -14.45
N GLU A 137 14.29 1.51 -14.57
CA GLU A 137 15.43 1.78 -15.48
C GLU A 137 15.58 0.69 -16.55
N ASP A 138 15.21 -0.55 -16.25
CA ASP A 138 15.31 -1.72 -17.12
C ASP A 138 13.97 -2.00 -17.79
N GLU A 139 13.85 -1.67 -19.08
CA GLU A 139 12.63 -1.88 -19.87
C GLU A 139 12.24 -3.37 -19.95
N ALA A 140 13.21 -4.28 -20.01
CA ALA A 140 12.92 -5.71 -20.06
C ALA A 140 12.36 -6.22 -18.73
N LEU A 141 12.87 -5.71 -17.61
CA LEU A 141 12.33 -6.00 -16.28
C LEU A 141 10.94 -5.40 -16.11
N MET A 142 10.74 -4.14 -16.52
CA MET A 142 9.43 -3.49 -16.52
C MET A 142 8.39 -4.30 -17.31
N ALA A 143 8.74 -4.80 -18.49
CA ALA A 143 7.85 -5.65 -19.31
C ALA A 143 7.51 -6.98 -18.62
N LYS A 144 8.47 -7.60 -17.92
CA LYS A 144 8.22 -8.80 -17.10
C LYS A 144 7.26 -8.52 -15.94
N VAL A 145 7.43 -7.39 -15.24
CA VAL A 145 6.56 -6.97 -14.16
C VAL A 145 5.17 -6.62 -14.68
N ALA A 146 5.05 -6.01 -15.86
CA ALA A 146 3.75 -5.80 -16.51
C ALA A 146 3.04 -7.13 -16.83
N THR A 147 3.78 -8.11 -17.37
CA THR A 147 3.24 -9.46 -17.61
C THR A 147 2.77 -10.12 -16.31
N PHE A 148 3.53 -9.97 -15.22
CA PHE A 148 3.13 -10.45 -13.88
C PHE A 148 1.83 -9.78 -13.43
N TRP A 149 1.72 -8.44 -13.52
CA TRP A 149 0.49 -7.71 -13.18
C TRP A 149 -0.72 -8.15 -14.03
N GLY A 150 -0.53 -8.33 -15.33
CA GLY A 150 -1.59 -8.83 -16.22
C GLY A 150 -2.09 -10.22 -15.81
N ARG A 151 -1.21 -11.10 -15.34
CA ARG A 151 -1.56 -12.43 -14.80
C ARG A 151 -2.31 -12.33 -13.47
N VAL A 152 -1.81 -11.54 -12.52
CA VAL A 152 -2.49 -11.29 -11.24
C VAL A 152 -3.87 -10.69 -11.47
N ALA A 153 -3.97 -9.69 -12.33
CA ALA A 153 -5.24 -9.05 -12.67
C ALA A 153 -6.24 -10.05 -13.22
N ARG A 154 -5.82 -10.98 -14.06
CA ARG A 154 -6.68 -12.04 -14.64
C ARG A 154 -7.17 -13.02 -13.58
N VAL A 155 -6.34 -13.41 -12.60
CA VAL A 155 -6.75 -14.28 -11.48
C VAL A 155 -7.89 -13.65 -10.68
N TYR A 156 -7.86 -12.33 -10.48
CA TYR A 156 -8.84 -11.60 -9.67
C TYR A 156 -9.90 -10.85 -10.50
N ALA A 157 -10.05 -11.15 -11.80
CA ALA A 157 -10.97 -10.42 -12.69
C ALA A 157 -12.42 -10.44 -12.17
N ASP A 158 -12.89 -11.58 -11.68
CA ASP A 158 -14.28 -11.80 -11.25
C ASP A 158 -14.56 -11.34 -9.80
N HIS A 159 -13.61 -10.69 -9.13
CA HIS A 159 -13.78 -10.29 -7.73
C HIS A 159 -14.67 -9.04 -7.52
N GLY A 160 -15.14 -8.42 -8.59
CA GLY A 160 -16.06 -7.27 -8.50
C GLY A 160 -15.43 -6.01 -7.88
N PRO A 161 -16.23 -4.95 -7.65
CA PRO A 161 -15.73 -3.62 -7.25
C PRO A 161 -15.28 -3.51 -5.79
N TYR A 162 -15.54 -4.52 -4.95
CA TYR A 162 -15.05 -4.52 -3.57
C TYR A 162 -13.53 -4.70 -3.50
N LEU A 163 -12.89 -5.29 -4.52
CA LEU A 163 -11.44 -5.42 -4.64
C LEU A 163 -10.89 -4.32 -5.54
N ARG A 164 -9.88 -3.61 -5.07
CA ARG A 164 -9.10 -2.61 -5.79
C ARG A 164 -7.64 -3.03 -5.85
N PHE A 165 -6.87 -2.46 -6.77
CA PHE A 165 -5.44 -2.74 -6.88
C PHE A 165 -4.64 -1.49 -6.60
N GLU A 166 -3.48 -1.64 -5.97
CA GLU A 166 -2.44 -0.64 -5.83
C GLU A 166 -1.18 -1.15 -6.53
N LEU A 167 -0.70 -0.41 -7.54
CA LEU A 167 0.30 -0.91 -8.46
C LEU A 167 1.67 -1.14 -7.82
N LEU A 168 2.05 -0.29 -6.89
CA LEU A 168 3.30 -0.40 -6.14
C LEU A 168 3.24 0.50 -4.91
N ASN A 169 3.60 -0.06 -3.76
CA ASN A 169 3.86 0.68 -2.54
C ASN A 169 5.13 1.52 -2.64
N GLU A 170 5.10 2.74 -2.12
CA GLU A 170 6.25 3.58 -1.75
C GLU A 170 7.40 3.63 -2.78
N ALA A 171 7.10 3.82 -4.03
CA ALA A 171 8.09 3.89 -5.09
C ALA A 171 9.15 4.97 -4.86
N VAL A 172 10.41 4.67 -5.19
CA VAL A 172 11.55 5.60 -5.12
C VAL A 172 12.35 5.62 -6.43
N ALA A 173 11.68 5.93 -7.53
CA ALA A 173 12.33 6.11 -8.82
C ALA A 173 13.32 7.29 -8.77
N GLN A 174 14.39 7.23 -9.55
CA GLN A 174 15.38 8.32 -9.63
C GLN A 174 14.73 9.59 -10.20
N GLN A 175 13.87 9.43 -11.21
CA GLN A 175 13.12 10.50 -11.85
C GLN A 175 11.62 10.24 -11.77
N ASN A 176 10.82 11.29 -11.55
CA ASN A 176 9.36 11.15 -11.44
C ASN A 176 8.72 10.63 -12.74
N ASP A 177 9.27 10.94 -13.91
CA ASP A 177 8.77 10.43 -15.20
C ASP A 177 8.98 8.93 -15.38
N GLN A 178 9.97 8.32 -14.74
CA GLN A 178 10.15 6.86 -14.72
C GLN A 178 8.98 6.20 -13.99
N LEU A 179 8.58 6.71 -12.82
CA LEU A 179 7.42 6.23 -12.08
C LEU A 179 6.12 6.44 -12.87
N ASN A 180 5.94 7.62 -13.47
CA ASN A 180 4.78 7.90 -14.33
C ASN A 180 4.69 6.94 -15.52
N THR A 181 5.84 6.52 -16.07
CA THR A 181 5.90 5.50 -17.13
C THR A 181 5.53 4.12 -16.57
N PHE A 182 6.06 3.73 -15.41
CA PHE A 182 5.70 2.50 -14.72
C PHE A 182 4.18 2.41 -14.52
N HIS A 183 3.54 3.46 -13.99
CA HIS A 183 2.08 3.46 -13.78
C HIS A 183 1.31 3.21 -15.08
N ARG A 184 1.70 3.85 -16.19
CA ARG A 184 1.02 3.65 -17.48
C ARG A 184 1.17 2.21 -17.98
N VAL A 185 2.36 1.63 -17.86
CA VAL A 185 2.68 0.28 -18.34
C VAL A 185 1.94 -0.76 -17.50
N MET A 186 1.97 -0.65 -16.17
CA MET A 186 1.26 -1.59 -15.29
C MET A 186 -0.25 -1.48 -15.43
N LEU A 187 -0.79 -0.25 -15.52
CA LEU A 187 -2.21 -0.04 -15.73
C LEU A 187 -2.69 -0.67 -17.06
N ALA A 188 -1.93 -0.52 -18.13
CA ALA A 188 -2.25 -1.14 -19.43
C ALA A 188 -2.38 -2.66 -19.30
N ALA A 189 -1.45 -3.32 -18.60
CA ALA A 189 -1.49 -4.77 -18.37
C ALA A 189 -2.70 -5.18 -17.51
N VAL A 190 -3.06 -4.40 -16.48
CA VAL A 190 -4.27 -4.64 -15.68
C VAL A 190 -5.54 -4.50 -16.53
N ARG A 191 -5.60 -3.52 -17.43
CA ARG A 191 -6.78 -3.24 -18.28
C ARG A 191 -7.10 -4.34 -19.29
N GLU A 192 -6.17 -5.21 -19.64
CA GLU A 192 -6.43 -6.36 -20.50
C GLU A 192 -7.56 -7.28 -19.97
N SER A 193 -7.73 -7.36 -18.65
CA SER A 193 -8.74 -8.24 -18.03
C SER A 193 -9.63 -7.53 -17.01
N ASN A 194 -9.33 -6.29 -16.62
CA ASN A 194 -10.04 -5.53 -15.59
C ASN A 194 -10.34 -4.09 -16.06
N ALA A 195 -11.21 -3.95 -17.04
CA ALA A 195 -11.52 -2.67 -17.69
C ALA A 195 -11.99 -1.58 -16.71
N THR A 196 -12.68 -1.93 -15.62
CA THR A 196 -13.30 -0.98 -14.69
C THR A 196 -12.76 -1.08 -13.26
N ARG A 197 -11.75 -1.92 -13.01
CA ARG A 197 -11.11 -2.06 -11.69
C ARG A 197 -10.53 -0.72 -11.25
N VAL A 198 -10.87 -0.26 -10.04
CA VAL A 198 -10.17 0.90 -9.48
C VAL A 198 -8.73 0.52 -9.18
N VAL A 199 -7.81 1.34 -9.68
CA VAL A 199 -6.36 1.15 -9.56
C VAL A 199 -5.75 2.39 -8.92
N TYR A 200 -5.04 2.20 -7.82
CA TYR A 200 -4.29 3.27 -7.14
C TYR A 200 -2.91 3.44 -7.76
N VAL A 201 -2.53 4.69 -7.94
CA VAL A 201 -1.18 5.13 -8.30
C VAL A 201 -0.68 6.10 -7.24
N GLY A 202 0.58 6.00 -6.86
CA GLY A 202 1.18 6.82 -5.82
C GLY A 202 2.17 7.85 -6.37
N SER A 203 2.47 8.89 -5.59
CA SER A 203 3.56 9.81 -5.87
C SER A 203 4.93 9.15 -5.60
N ASN A 204 6.00 9.71 -6.16
CA ASN A 204 7.36 9.24 -5.91
C ASN A 204 7.79 9.51 -4.46
N ARG A 205 8.95 9.00 -4.07
CA ARG A 205 9.53 9.20 -2.72
C ARG A 205 8.56 8.78 -1.61
N TRP A 206 8.30 7.46 -1.55
CA TRP A 206 7.47 6.78 -0.54
C TRP A 206 6.01 7.29 -0.52
N ASN A 207 5.40 7.47 -1.69
CA ASN A 207 4.04 8.02 -1.81
C ASN A 207 3.87 9.37 -1.10
N GLY A 208 4.98 10.14 -0.99
CA GLY A 208 5.05 11.34 -0.17
C GLY A 208 4.26 12.53 -0.73
N PHE A 209 3.69 13.34 0.16
CA PHE A 209 2.97 14.57 -0.20
C PHE A 209 3.87 15.57 -0.95
N SER A 210 5.18 15.59 -0.67
CA SER A 210 6.13 16.53 -1.26
C SER A 210 6.33 16.36 -2.78
N THR A 211 6.03 15.19 -3.32
CA THR A 211 6.21 14.87 -4.75
C THR A 211 4.90 14.71 -5.51
N VAL A 212 3.76 15.01 -4.88
CA VAL A 212 2.44 14.85 -5.52
C VAL A 212 2.29 15.73 -6.77
N ASN A 213 2.93 16.90 -6.81
CA ASN A 213 2.91 17.80 -7.98
C ASN A 213 3.54 17.21 -9.24
N ASP A 214 4.40 16.21 -9.09
CA ASP A 214 5.08 15.54 -10.20
C ASP A 214 4.35 14.28 -10.68
N LEU A 215 3.27 13.89 -10.00
CA LEU A 215 2.45 12.74 -10.37
C LEU A 215 1.60 13.06 -11.59
N LYS A 216 1.83 12.34 -12.69
CA LYS A 216 0.99 12.40 -13.90
C LYS A 216 -0.03 11.25 -13.85
N ILE A 217 -1.23 11.56 -13.40
CA ILE A 217 -2.31 10.57 -13.28
C ILE A 217 -2.68 10.08 -14.69
N PRO A 218 -2.69 8.75 -14.96
CA PRO A 218 -3.17 8.23 -16.23
C PRO A 218 -4.59 8.68 -16.57
N ALA A 219 -4.85 8.95 -17.87
CA ALA A 219 -6.16 9.38 -18.36
C ALA A 219 -7.18 8.23 -18.40
N ASP A 220 -7.43 7.62 -17.26
CA ASP A 220 -8.34 6.49 -17.06
C ASP A 220 -9.29 6.84 -15.90
N PRO A 221 -10.63 6.77 -16.07
CA PRO A 221 -11.58 7.21 -15.03
C PRO A 221 -11.55 6.36 -13.77
N ASN A 222 -11.03 5.13 -13.85
CA ASN A 222 -10.96 4.20 -12.73
C ASN A 222 -9.55 4.18 -12.09
N VAL A 223 -8.81 5.28 -12.19
CA VAL A 223 -7.56 5.49 -11.45
C VAL A 223 -7.82 6.41 -10.27
N ALA A 224 -7.40 5.99 -9.08
CA ALA A 224 -7.38 6.75 -7.84
C ALA A 224 -5.93 7.03 -7.43
N VAL A 225 -5.73 7.95 -6.48
CA VAL A 225 -4.40 8.32 -5.98
C VAL A 225 -4.23 7.81 -4.54
N THR A 226 -3.08 7.19 -4.28
CA THR A 226 -2.66 6.81 -2.91
C THR A 226 -1.45 7.64 -2.49
N LEU A 227 -1.48 8.11 -1.25
CA LEU A 227 -0.41 8.89 -0.62
C LEU A 227 -0.17 8.36 0.80
N HIS A 228 1.04 8.56 1.32
CA HIS A 228 1.38 8.21 2.70
C HIS A 228 1.69 9.45 3.52
N PHE A 229 1.34 9.43 4.80
CA PHE A 229 1.54 10.56 5.69
C PHE A 229 2.03 10.14 7.07
N TYR A 230 3.28 10.43 7.35
CA TYR A 230 3.89 10.16 8.65
C TYR A 230 4.52 11.41 9.30
N GLU A 231 4.33 12.59 8.69
CA GLU A 231 4.93 13.80 9.24
C GLU A 231 4.25 14.29 10.55
N PRO A 232 5.00 14.76 11.50
CA PRO A 232 6.47 14.85 11.52
C PRO A 232 7.12 13.53 11.99
N MET A 233 7.96 12.94 11.15
CA MET A 233 8.54 11.61 11.42
C MET A 233 9.37 11.51 12.71
N VAL A 234 9.94 12.62 13.20
CA VAL A 234 10.63 12.63 14.51
C VAL A 234 9.69 12.29 15.68
N PHE A 235 8.38 12.47 15.51
CA PHE A 235 7.35 12.02 16.44
C PHE A 235 6.84 10.62 16.08
N THR A 236 6.35 10.44 14.85
CA THR A 236 5.66 9.21 14.44
C THR A 236 6.58 8.00 14.41
N HIS A 237 7.88 8.19 14.16
CA HIS A 237 8.91 7.16 14.09
C HIS A 237 9.96 7.26 15.18
N GLN A 238 9.67 7.98 16.28
CA GLN A 238 10.65 8.10 17.35
C GLN A 238 11.18 6.75 17.81
N ARG A 239 12.50 6.63 17.97
CA ARG A 239 13.23 5.41 18.33
C ARG A 239 13.13 4.26 17.32
N ALA A 240 12.70 4.51 16.08
CA ALA A 240 12.63 3.51 15.04
C ALA A 240 14.02 3.29 14.40
N GLY A 241 14.55 2.09 14.53
CA GLY A 241 15.90 1.77 14.03
C GLY A 241 16.01 1.79 12.51
N TRP A 242 14.92 1.52 11.78
CA TRP A 242 14.92 1.53 10.30
C TRP A 242 15.00 2.94 9.68
N VAL A 243 14.81 4.00 10.47
CA VAL A 243 15.10 5.38 10.09
C VAL A 243 16.34 5.92 10.85
N GLU A 244 17.17 5.00 11.36
CA GLU A 244 18.41 5.29 12.07
C GLU A 244 18.24 6.13 13.35
N PHE A 245 17.04 6.13 13.95
CA PHE A 245 16.81 6.77 15.24
C PHE A 245 17.23 5.84 16.38
N LYS A 246 18.05 6.34 17.28
CA LYS A 246 18.56 5.53 18.38
C LYS A 246 17.46 5.19 19.40
N PRO A 247 17.49 3.99 20.01
CA PRO A 247 16.55 3.63 21.08
C PRO A 247 16.59 4.62 22.28
N THR A 248 17.72 5.30 22.47
CA THR A 248 17.92 6.32 23.52
C THR A 248 17.39 7.70 23.15
N MET A 249 16.79 7.88 21.99
CA MET A 249 16.19 9.13 21.56
C MET A 249 15.20 9.64 22.63
N PRO A 250 15.29 10.90 23.05
CA PRO A 250 14.33 11.49 23.98
C PRO A 250 12.90 11.37 23.44
N ALA A 251 11.92 11.24 24.33
CA ALA A 251 10.52 11.19 23.93
C ALA A 251 10.10 12.52 23.28
N VAL A 252 9.51 12.44 22.11
CA VAL A 252 8.90 13.57 21.40
C VAL A 252 7.40 13.53 21.65
N GLN A 253 6.82 14.63 22.07
CA GLN A 253 5.38 14.80 22.27
C GLN A 253 4.74 15.51 21.07
N PHE A 254 3.45 15.27 20.86
CA PHE A 254 2.68 15.94 19.82
C PHE A 254 1.31 16.43 20.35
N PRO A 255 0.92 17.71 20.06
CA PRO A 255 1.81 18.80 19.66
C PRO A 255 2.80 19.12 20.78
N GLY A 256 3.90 19.80 20.46
CA GLY A 256 4.87 20.22 21.45
C GLY A 256 6.28 20.47 20.91
N LYS A 257 7.15 20.95 21.78
CA LYS A 257 8.54 21.25 21.43
C LYS A 257 9.34 19.96 21.33
N VAL A 258 10.02 19.78 20.20
CA VAL A 258 10.99 18.68 20.00
C VAL A 258 12.20 18.91 20.92
N PRO A 259 12.64 17.90 21.69
CA PRO A 259 13.87 18.01 22.46
C PRO A 259 15.11 18.14 21.55
N ASP A 260 16.28 18.40 22.13
CA ASP A 260 17.54 18.30 21.40
C ASP A 260 17.77 16.85 20.95
N LEU A 261 17.90 16.64 19.65
CA LEU A 261 18.10 15.34 19.02
C LEU A 261 19.57 15.03 18.70
N THR A 262 20.51 15.90 19.10
CA THR A 262 21.96 15.73 18.87
C THR A 262 22.44 14.37 19.35
N GLY A 263 23.05 13.60 18.46
CA GLY A 263 23.55 12.26 18.75
C GLY A 263 22.50 11.14 18.82
N HIS A 264 21.21 11.45 18.63
CA HIS A 264 20.10 10.47 18.65
C HIS A 264 19.52 10.16 17.27
N VAL A 265 19.75 11.04 16.31
CA VAL A 265 19.34 10.90 14.90
C VAL A 265 20.55 11.12 14.00
N PRO A 266 20.50 10.78 12.69
CA PRO A 266 21.60 11.07 11.76
C PRO A 266 22.00 12.55 11.79
N ALA A 267 23.29 12.81 11.76
CA ALA A 267 23.82 14.16 11.74
C ALA A 267 23.44 14.88 10.43
N GLY A 268 22.83 16.04 10.54
CA GLY A 268 22.30 16.78 9.40
C GLY A 268 20.99 16.21 8.88
N GLY A 269 20.45 16.82 7.84
CA GLY A 269 19.21 16.39 7.20
C GLY A 269 17.94 16.72 7.99
N TRP A 270 16.81 16.18 7.52
CA TRP A 270 15.47 16.55 7.98
C TRP A 270 15.21 16.27 9.48
N ALA A 271 15.74 15.17 10.00
CA ALA A 271 15.54 14.81 11.42
C ALA A 271 16.20 15.80 12.37
N MET A 272 17.46 16.16 12.10
CA MET A 272 18.17 17.20 12.88
C MET A 272 17.52 18.58 12.72
N ASN A 273 17.01 18.91 11.52
CA ASN A 273 16.31 20.18 11.28
C ASN A 273 15.01 20.28 12.09
N SER A 274 14.49 19.18 12.59
CA SER A 274 13.33 19.14 13.49
C SER A 274 13.69 19.35 14.96
N SER A 275 14.98 19.26 15.33
CA SER A 275 15.45 19.50 16.71
C SER A 275 15.07 20.88 17.20
N LEU A 276 14.59 20.97 18.43
CA LEU A 276 14.15 22.21 19.10
C LEU A 276 12.99 22.97 18.44
N ARG A 277 12.39 22.40 17.38
CA ARG A 277 11.24 22.97 16.67
C ARG A 277 9.94 22.71 17.45
N GLU A 278 8.93 23.57 17.28
CA GLU A 278 7.57 23.30 17.74
C GLU A 278 6.82 22.48 16.71
N LEU A 279 6.16 21.40 17.13
CA LEU A 279 5.27 20.59 16.31
C LEU A 279 3.82 21.00 16.57
N THR A 280 3.06 21.24 15.52
CA THR A 280 1.70 21.77 15.63
C THR A 280 0.69 20.97 14.80
N VAL A 281 -0.58 21.03 15.19
CA VAL A 281 -1.70 20.47 14.37
C VAL A 281 -1.84 21.26 13.07
N ALA A 282 -1.54 22.55 13.06
CA ALA A 282 -1.65 23.40 11.88
C ALA A 282 -0.77 22.90 10.71
N GLU A 283 0.39 22.33 11.00
CA GLU A 283 1.27 21.77 9.96
C GLU A 283 0.63 20.58 9.23
N ILE A 284 -0.14 19.76 9.95
CA ILE A 284 -0.93 18.67 9.34
C ILE A 284 -2.02 19.26 8.44
N ASP A 285 -2.78 20.23 8.96
CA ASP A 285 -3.85 20.89 8.21
C ASP A 285 -3.34 21.54 6.93
N GLU A 286 -2.21 22.23 6.98
CA GLU A 286 -1.57 22.86 5.83
C GLU A 286 -1.09 21.82 4.79
N ALA A 287 -0.52 20.70 5.24
CA ALA A 287 -0.06 19.64 4.35
C ALA A 287 -1.24 19.03 3.57
N PHE A 288 -2.34 18.72 4.26
CA PHE A 288 -3.55 18.18 3.64
C PHE A 288 -4.24 19.19 2.74
N ALA A 289 -4.29 20.47 3.13
CA ALA A 289 -4.85 21.54 2.29
C ALA A 289 -4.08 21.70 0.96
N LYS A 290 -2.74 21.57 0.97
CA LYS A 290 -1.91 21.59 -0.25
C LYS A 290 -2.24 20.41 -1.17
N VAL A 291 -2.39 19.20 -0.63
CA VAL A 291 -2.82 18.04 -1.43
C VAL A 291 -4.23 18.22 -1.98
N ALA A 292 -5.14 18.77 -1.19
CA ALA A 292 -6.52 19.03 -1.64
C ALA A 292 -6.55 20.09 -2.78
N ALA A 293 -5.75 21.12 -2.69
CA ALA A 293 -5.61 22.13 -3.77
C ALA A 293 -5.06 21.49 -5.05
N TRP A 294 -3.99 20.68 -4.93
CA TRP A 294 -3.46 19.91 -6.06
C TRP A 294 -4.52 18.98 -6.65
N ALA A 295 -5.25 18.26 -5.82
CA ALA A 295 -6.28 17.32 -6.28
C ALA A 295 -7.44 18.04 -7.02
N ALA A 296 -7.82 19.22 -6.57
CA ALA A 296 -8.84 20.03 -7.24
C ALA A 296 -8.42 20.46 -8.64
N GLU A 297 -7.14 20.60 -8.91
CA GLU A 297 -6.59 20.95 -10.21
C GLU A 297 -6.29 19.74 -11.09
N HIS A 298 -5.58 18.75 -10.56
CA HIS A 298 -4.97 17.65 -11.30
C HIS A 298 -5.69 16.30 -11.18
N ALA A 299 -6.52 16.10 -10.14
CA ALA A 299 -7.20 14.85 -9.85
C ALA A 299 -8.74 14.99 -9.79
N LYS A 300 -9.31 15.87 -10.58
CA LYS A 300 -10.76 16.18 -10.59
C LYS A 300 -11.62 14.91 -10.68
N GLY A 301 -12.50 14.72 -9.68
CA GLY A 301 -13.42 13.61 -9.63
C GLY A 301 -12.77 12.25 -9.27
N ARG A 302 -11.49 12.24 -8.92
CA ARG A 302 -10.77 11.03 -8.48
C ARG A 302 -10.69 10.97 -6.96
N GLU A 303 -10.70 9.75 -6.46
CA GLU A 303 -10.48 9.47 -5.06
C GLU A 303 -9.02 9.73 -4.68
N ILE A 304 -8.81 10.37 -3.54
CA ILE A 304 -7.53 10.48 -2.86
C ILE A 304 -7.60 9.62 -1.61
N HIS A 305 -6.63 8.73 -1.44
CA HIS A 305 -6.55 7.79 -0.34
C HIS A 305 -5.21 7.91 0.38
N ILE A 306 -5.23 8.07 1.69
CA ILE A 306 -4.04 8.02 2.52
C ILE A 306 -3.79 6.56 2.86
N GLY A 307 -3.00 5.88 2.00
CA GLY A 307 -2.77 4.43 2.05
C GLY A 307 -2.06 3.97 3.29
N GLU A 308 -1.23 4.86 3.87
CA GLU A 308 -0.56 4.61 5.15
C GLU A 308 -0.44 5.90 5.96
N PHE A 309 -0.68 5.78 7.26
CA PHE A 309 -0.34 6.75 8.30
C PHE A 309 -0.38 6.04 9.66
N GLY A 310 0.36 6.52 10.63
CA GLY A 310 0.37 5.88 11.94
C GLY A 310 1.44 6.47 12.86
N VAL A 311 1.46 5.98 14.11
CA VAL A 311 2.43 6.39 15.13
C VAL A 311 3.03 5.15 15.78
N TYR A 312 4.34 5.03 15.71
CA TYR A 312 5.08 3.91 16.26
C TYR A 312 4.94 3.82 17.78
N GLN A 313 4.94 2.58 18.29
CA GLN A 313 4.66 2.25 19.69
C GLN A 313 5.43 3.05 20.76
N PRO A 314 6.69 3.52 20.58
CA PRO A 314 7.40 4.26 21.62
C PRO A 314 6.82 5.64 21.97
N ALA A 315 5.95 6.21 21.14
CA ALA A 315 5.26 7.46 21.46
C ALA A 315 4.25 7.26 22.59
N ASP A 316 4.01 8.30 23.40
CA ASP A 316 3.01 8.25 24.46
C ASP A 316 1.58 8.26 23.88
N ASP A 317 0.64 7.64 24.58
CA ASP A 317 -0.72 7.45 24.10
C ASP A 317 -1.49 8.77 23.92
N ALA A 318 -1.27 9.76 24.76
CA ALA A 318 -1.93 11.04 24.65
C ALA A 318 -1.50 11.80 23.39
N SER A 319 -0.21 11.76 23.04
CA SER A 319 0.31 12.34 21.81
C SER A 319 -0.15 11.56 20.57
N LYS A 320 -0.20 10.21 20.64
CA LYS A 320 -0.78 9.37 19.58
C LYS A 320 -2.21 9.77 19.26
N LEU A 321 -3.06 9.87 20.30
CA LEU A 321 -4.48 10.25 20.15
C LEU A 321 -4.62 11.60 19.44
N ARG A 322 -3.88 12.62 19.86
CA ARG A 322 -3.95 13.96 19.24
C ARG A 322 -3.51 13.97 17.80
N TRP A 323 -2.42 13.27 17.47
CA TRP A 323 -1.93 13.21 16.10
C TRP A 323 -2.89 12.44 15.17
N LEU A 324 -3.37 11.27 15.60
CA LEU A 324 -4.32 10.46 14.85
C LEU A 324 -5.64 11.20 14.62
N GLU A 325 -6.12 11.92 15.64
CA GLU A 325 -7.31 12.76 15.51
C GLU A 325 -7.11 13.88 14.50
N ALA A 326 -5.97 14.57 14.53
CA ALA A 326 -5.63 15.62 13.57
C ALA A 326 -5.63 15.10 12.13
N VAL A 327 -4.96 13.97 11.87
CA VAL A 327 -4.92 13.35 10.53
C VAL A 327 -6.31 12.89 10.09
N ARG A 328 -7.05 12.19 10.95
CA ARG A 328 -8.42 11.75 10.66
C ARG A 328 -9.34 12.92 10.33
N GLN A 329 -9.26 14.01 11.08
CA GLN A 329 -10.05 15.23 10.83
C GLN A 329 -9.63 15.90 9.52
N ALA A 330 -8.34 15.95 9.20
CA ALA A 330 -7.86 16.46 7.92
C ALA A 330 -8.39 15.62 6.74
N CYS A 331 -8.33 14.29 6.83
CA CYS A 331 -8.95 13.41 5.83
C CYS A 331 -10.46 13.70 5.68
N ALA A 332 -11.18 13.80 6.78
CA ALA A 332 -12.62 14.07 6.75
C ALA A 332 -12.98 15.42 6.11
N ARG A 333 -12.21 16.49 6.40
CA ARG A 333 -12.42 17.83 5.82
C ARG A 333 -12.29 17.83 4.30
N HIS A 334 -11.38 17.01 3.77
CA HIS A 334 -11.08 16.98 2.33
C HIS A 334 -11.71 15.80 1.59
N GLY A 335 -12.47 14.94 2.28
CA GLY A 335 -13.12 13.78 1.68
C GLY A 335 -12.13 12.68 1.27
N PHE A 336 -10.95 12.60 1.92
CA PHE A 336 -9.94 11.58 1.64
C PHE A 336 -10.26 10.29 2.40
N GLY A 337 -10.18 9.15 1.71
CA GLY A 337 -10.15 7.84 2.35
C GLY A 337 -8.78 7.60 3.02
N TRP A 338 -8.71 6.63 3.94
CA TRP A 338 -7.47 6.31 4.61
C TRP A 338 -7.39 4.86 5.07
N ALA A 339 -6.17 4.31 5.19
CA ALA A 339 -5.89 3.05 5.86
C ALA A 339 -4.74 3.24 6.86
N VAL A 340 -5.02 3.01 8.14
CA VAL A 340 -4.01 3.14 9.20
C VAL A 340 -2.96 2.03 9.08
N TRP A 341 -1.72 2.35 9.26
CA TRP A 341 -0.64 1.42 9.51
C TRP A 341 -0.48 1.27 11.02
N ASP A 342 -0.76 0.11 11.70
CA ASP A 342 -1.15 -1.16 11.11
C ASP A 342 -2.09 -1.97 12.02
N TYR A 343 -2.41 -3.22 11.65
CA TYR A 343 -3.32 -4.08 12.41
C TYR A 343 -2.72 -4.58 13.74
N GLN A 344 -1.56 -5.27 13.71
CA GLN A 344 -0.93 -5.93 14.86
C GLN A 344 0.60 -5.77 14.92
N GLY A 345 1.18 -4.80 14.24
CA GLY A 345 2.62 -4.54 14.25
C GLY A 345 3.03 -3.48 15.28
N GLY A 346 4.07 -2.73 14.95
CA GLY A 346 4.61 -1.66 15.82
C GLY A 346 3.73 -0.43 15.94
N PHE A 347 2.68 -0.30 15.11
CA PHE A 347 1.70 0.81 15.07
C PHE A 347 0.28 0.33 15.41
N ALA A 348 0.15 -0.81 16.03
CA ALA A 348 -1.04 -1.62 16.13
C ALA A 348 -2.32 -0.92 16.56
N VAL A 349 -3.43 -1.21 15.85
CA VAL A 349 -4.79 -0.89 16.30
C VAL A 349 -5.34 -1.92 17.28
N ARG A 350 -4.83 -3.17 17.22
CA ARG A 350 -5.23 -4.30 18.08
C ARG A 350 -4.05 -4.76 18.92
N ALA A 351 -4.23 -4.83 20.23
CA ALA A 351 -3.25 -5.35 21.17
C ALA A 351 -3.19 -6.88 21.13
N PRO A 352 -2.12 -7.53 21.65
CA PRO A 352 -1.99 -8.98 21.68
C PRO A 352 -3.09 -9.71 22.47
N ASP A 353 -3.72 -9.04 23.43
CA ASP A 353 -4.85 -9.56 24.21
C ASP A 353 -6.20 -9.44 23.47
N GLY A 354 -6.19 -8.94 22.24
CA GLY A 354 -7.37 -8.73 21.41
C GLY A 354 -8.10 -7.42 21.65
N SER A 355 -7.70 -6.60 22.61
CA SER A 355 -8.30 -5.30 22.89
C SER A 355 -7.85 -4.23 21.87
N GLY A 356 -8.62 -3.14 21.77
CA GLY A 356 -8.24 -1.97 20.98
C GLY A 356 -7.20 -1.11 21.71
N THR A 357 -6.16 -0.68 20.97
CA THR A 357 -5.09 0.18 21.48
C THR A 357 -5.51 1.67 21.55
N ALA A 358 -4.60 2.54 21.98
CA ALA A 358 -4.76 3.99 21.87
C ALA A 358 -4.92 4.43 20.40
N VAL A 359 -4.27 3.73 19.44
CA VAL A 359 -4.40 4.02 18.00
C VAL A 359 -5.87 3.86 17.57
N LEU A 360 -6.51 2.75 17.90
CA LEU A 360 -7.93 2.52 17.59
C LEU A 360 -8.83 3.61 18.19
N LYS A 361 -8.57 4.01 19.43
CA LYS A 361 -9.36 5.05 20.11
C LYS A 361 -9.25 6.42 19.43
N GLY A 362 -8.06 6.76 18.90
CA GLY A 362 -7.85 8.00 18.13
C GLY A 362 -8.58 8.01 16.78
N LEU A 363 -8.75 6.84 16.17
CA LEU A 363 -9.44 6.68 14.88
C LEU A 363 -10.97 6.64 15.03
N PHE A 364 -11.46 6.02 16.09
CA PHE A 364 -12.89 5.85 16.39
C PHE A 364 -13.21 6.33 17.82
N PRO A 365 -13.22 7.67 18.05
CA PRO A 365 -13.60 8.20 19.35
C PRO A 365 -15.05 7.82 19.66
N ARG A 366 -15.25 7.28 20.86
CA ARG A 366 -16.58 6.90 21.39
C ARG A 366 -17.21 8.05 22.15
#